data_2caa93881bec962e1b705d1157ae56e6
#
_entry.id   2caa93881bec962e1b705d1157ae56e6
#
_cell.length_a   1.000
_cell.length_b   1.000
_cell.length_c   1.000
_cell.angle_alpha   90.00
_cell.angle_beta   90.00
_cell.angle_gamma   90.00
#
_symmetry.space_group_name_H-M   'P 1'
#
loop_
_entity.id
_entity.type
_entity.pdbx_description
1 polymer ?
#
loop_
_entity_poly.entity_id
_entity_poly.type
_entity_poly.pdbx_seq_one_letter_code
_entity_poly.pdbx_strand_id
1 'polypeptide(L)'
;MFTRSKSKAINYITLIASLGIIIGTCALFIVLSGFSGLKAFSLEFTNLTDPDLKLLPKKSKSFIFTQQQKDKLSNIEGVISYSEIVEDNILMNCEDRYMPVTLKGIDGTYPKNIIESILTYGDWLEADLPQIVSGWGITNTLGFSTYDI
;
A
#
# COMPACT_ATOMS: atom_id res chain seq x y z
N MET A 1 36.63 -0.55 -32.10
CA MET A 1 37.91 -0.36 -32.82
C MET A 1 38.15 1.13 -32.97
N PHE A 2 38.96 1.77 -32.10
CA PHE A 2 39.23 3.21 -32.15
C PHE A 2 40.31 3.44 -33.20
N THR A 3 39.91 3.94 -34.35
CA THR A 3 40.86 4.37 -35.38
C THR A 3 41.50 5.71 -34.97
N ARG A 4 42.76 5.69 -34.58
CA ARG A 4 43.56 6.90 -34.30
C ARG A 4 43.68 7.75 -35.55
N SER A 5 42.82 8.75 -35.70
CA SER A 5 42.97 9.77 -36.74
C SER A 5 44.18 10.66 -36.45
N LYS A 6 44.96 11.02 -37.48
CA LYS A 6 46.13 11.92 -37.35
C LYS A 6 45.75 13.36 -36.93
N SER A 7 44.49 13.72 -36.94
CA SER A 7 43.99 15.04 -36.54
C SER A 7 43.56 15.04 -35.06
N LYS A 8 44.29 15.76 -34.22
CA LYS A 8 44.00 15.93 -32.80
C LYS A 8 42.56 16.45 -32.54
N ALA A 9 42.07 17.33 -33.40
CA ALA A 9 40.72 17.91 -33.31
C ALA A 9 39.61 16.85 -33.42
N ILE A 10 39.73 15.90 -34.34
CA ILE A 10 38.74 14.82 -34.52
C ILE A 10 38.68 13.92 -33.27
N ASN A 11 39.82 13.64 -32.64
CA ASN A 11 39.88 12.82 -31.44
C ASN A 11 39.20 13.51 -30.26
N TYR A 12 39.32 14.82 -30.10
CA TYR A 12 38.64 15.59 -29.04
C TYR A 12 37.12 15.61 -29.27
N ILE A 13 36.66 15.82 -30.51
CA ILE A 13 35.21 15.78 -30.81
C ILE A 13 34.63 14.40 -30.52
N THR A 14 35.31 13.34 -30.93
CA THR A 14 34.86 11.97 -30.66
C THR A 14 34.83 11.65 -29.16
N LEU A 15 35.79 12.14 -28.39
CA LEU A 15 35.84 11.96 -26.94
C LEU A 15 34.69 12.69 -26.25
N ILE A 16 34.42 13.92 -26.62
CA ILE A 16 33.28 14.69 -26.07
C ILE A 16 31.95 14.02 -26.41
N ALA A 17 31.78 13.59 -27.65
CA ALA A 17 30.56 12.88 -28.08
C ALA A 17 30.37 11.57 -27.32
N SER A 18 31.42 10.77 -27.11
CA SER A 18 31.34 9.53 -26.35
C SER A 18 31.01 9.76 -24.87
N LEU A 19 31.59 10.80 -24.25
CA LEU A 19 31.22 11.19 -22.88
C LEU A 19 29.77 11.61 -22.77
N GLY A 20 29.23 12.36 -23.72
CA GLY A 20 27.82 12.73 -23.76
C GLY A 20 26.87 11.51 -23.79
N ILE A 21 27.21 10.52 -24.62
CA ILE A 21 26.44 9.26 -24.69
C ILE A 21 26.52 8.50 -23.37
N ILE A 22 27.70 8.38 -22.78
CA ILE A 22 27.87 7.67 -21.48
C ILE A 22 27.07 8.35 -20.39
N ILE A 23 27.14 9.65 -20.24
CA ILE A 23 26.38 10.40 -19.22
C ILE A 23 24.90 10.27 -19.47
N GLY A 24 24.43 10.38 -20.71
CA GLY A 24 23.00 10.24 -21.05
C GLY A 24 22.45 8.85 -20.73
N THR A 25 23.20 7.80 -21.08
CA THR A 25 22.79 6.42 -20.77
C THR A 25 22.81 6.11 -19.29
N CYS A 26 23.82 6.61 -18.55
CA CYS A 26 23.87 6.48 -17.10
C CYS A 26 22.68 7.18 -16.42
N ALA A 27 22.37 8.41 -16.84
CA ALA A 27 21.23 9.15 -16.30
C ALA A 27 19.89 8.40 -16.54
N LEU A 28 19.68 7.92 -17.76
CA LEU A 28 18.49 7.14 -18.11
C LEU A 28 18.40 5.85 -17.27
N PHE A 29 19.51 5.15 -17.11
CA PHE A 29 19.55 3.93 -16.30
C PHE A 29 19.18 4.19 -14.84
N ILE A 30 19.71 5.25 -14.24
CA ILE A 30 19.38 5.63 -12.83
C ILE A 30 17.89 5.93 -12.69
N VAL A 31 17.33 6.71 -13.61
CA VAL A 31 15.90 7.05 -13.59
C VAL A 31 15.04 5.81 -13.72
N LEU A 32 15.28 4.95 -14.70
CA LEU A 32 14.50 3.73 -14.91
C LEU A 32 14.62 2.75 -13.74
N SER A 33 15.81 2.61 -13.17
CA SER A 33 16.05 1.77 -12.00
C SER A 33 15.28 2.29 -10.77
N GLY A 34 15.30 3.61 -10.54
CA GLY A 34 14.55 4.24 -9.46
C GLY A 34 13.05 4.06 -9.61
N PHE A 35 12.50 4.25 -10.79
CA PHE A 35 11.08 4.02 -11.05
C PHE A 35 10.66 2.55 -10.87
N SER A 36 11.50 1.62 -11.32
CA SER A 36 11.23 0.18 -11.13
C SER A 36 11.19 -0.20 -9.65
N GLY A 37 12.14 0.29 -8.85
CA GLY A 37 12.18 0.06 -7.41
C GLY A 37 10.99 0.68 -6.69
N LEU A 38 10.62 1.92 -7.02
CA LEU A 38 9.46 2.59 -6.42
C LEU A 38 8.15 1.88 -6.75
N LYS A 39 7.98 1.39 -7.97
CA LYS A 39 6.80 0.61 -8.37
C LYS A 39 6.70 -0.69 -7.57
N ALA A 40 7.79 -1.45 -7.43
CA ALA A 40 7.81 -2.68 -6.65
C ALA A 40 7.44 -2.42 -5.18
N PHE A 41 8.05 -1.41 -4.58
CA PHE A 41 7.76 -0.98 -3.21
C PHE A 41 6.30 -0.57 -3.01
N SER A 42 5.74 0.24 -3.90
CA SER A 42 4.34 0.68 -3.81
C SER A 42 3.35 -0.48 -3.92
N LEU A 43 3.61 -1.45 -4.81
CA LEU A 43 2.75 -2.62 -4.97
C LEU A 43 2.82 -3.57 -3.77
N GLU A 44 3.98 -3.71 -3.15
CA GLU A 44 4.15 -4.53 -1.95
C GLU A 44 3.28 -4.03 -0.79
N PHE A 45 3.27 -2.73 -0.53
CA PHE A 45 2.42 -2.15 0.52
C PHE A 45 0.92 -2.24 0.21
N THR A 46 0.53 -2.04 -1.04
CA THR A 46 -0.89 -2.09 -1.43
C THR A 46 -1.44 -3.53 -1.34
N ASN A 47 -0.66 -4.51 -1.75
CA ASN A 47 -1.09 -5.91 -1.75
C ASN A 47 -1.21 -6.51 -0.34
N LEU A 48 -0.54 -5.95 0.67
CA LEU A 48 -0.63 -6.46 2.04
C LEU A 48 -1.96 -6.15 2.73
N THR A 49 -2.59 -5.03 2.38
CA THR A 49 -3.80 -4.54 3.07
C THR A 49 -5.07 -4.60 2.25
N ASP A 50 -4.96 -4.70 0.93
CA ASP A 50 -6.10 -4.76 0.02
C ASP A 50 -6.40 -6.21 -0.40
N PRO A 51 -7.68 -6.63 -0.38
CA PRO A 51 -8.07 -7.93 -0.90
C PRO A 51 -7.99 -7.96 -2.42
N ASP A 52 -7.78 -9.15 -3.00
CA ASP A 52 -7.77 -9.35 -4.45
C ASP A 52 -9.11 -8.96 -5.10
N LEU A 53 -10.22 -9.18 -4.40
CA LEU A 53 -11.57 -8.85 -4.85
C LEU A 53 -12.41 -8.21 -3.73
N LYS A 54 -13.10 -7.13 -4.05
CA LYS A 54 -14.10 -6.48 -3.19
C LYS A 54 -15.49 -6.63 -3.79
N LEU A 55 -16.43 -7.18 -3.00
CA LEU A 55 -17.85 -7.21 -3.36
C LEU A 55 -18.52 -5.97 -2.77
N LEU A 56 -19.03 -5.11 -3.63
CA LEU A 56 -19.68 -3.85 -3.23
C LEU A 56 -21.15 -3.86 -3.64
N PRO A 57 -22.05 -3.28 -2.83
CA PRO A 57 -23.45 -3.13 -3.19
C PRO A 57 -23.62 -2.16 -4.36
N LYS A 58 -24.54 -2.47 -5.28
CA LYS A 58 -24.77 -1.67 -6.49
C LYS A 58 -25.49 -0.33 -6.23
N LYS A 59 -26.33 -0.26 -5.20
CA LYS A 59 -27.23 0.90 -4.98
C LYS A 59 -27.32 1.38 -3.53
N SER A 60 -26.78 0.65 -2.57
CA SER A 60 -26.87 0.96 -1.13
C SER A 60 -25.46 1.08 -0.52
N LYS A 61 -25.36 1.61 0.71
CA LYS A 61 -24.09 1.65 1.44
C LYS A 61 -23.65 0.27 1.92
N SER A 62 -24.61 -0.61 2.22
CA SER A 62 -24.35 -1.95 2.74
C SER A 62 -25.35 -2.95 2.16
N PHE A 63 -25.04 -4.22 2.25
CA PHE A 63 -25.94 -5.32 1.92
C PHE A 63 -25.79 -6.44 2.96
N ILE A 64 -26.85 -7.20 3.16
CA ILE A 64 -26.81 -8.36 4.06
C ILE A 64 -26.30 -9.55 3.24
N PHE A 65 -25.21 -10.13 3.71
CA PHE A 65 -24.65 -11.33 3.10
C PHE A 65 -25.28 -12.58 3.72
N THR A 66 -26.16 -13.23 2.98
CA THR A 66 -26.92 -14.37 3.46
C THR A 66 -26.09 -15.64 3.52
N GLN A 67 -26.47 -16.59 4.42
CA GLN A 67 -25.75 -17.86 4.58
C GLN A 67 -25.60 -18.62 3.25
N GLN A 68 -26.65 -18.65 2.42
CA GLN A 68 -26.59 -19.29 1.11
C GLN A 68 -25.55 -18.67 0.18
N GLN A 69 -25.33 -17.35 0.28
CA GLN A 69 -24.30 -16.64 -0.50
C GLN A 69 -22.90 -16.96 0.04
N LYS A 70 -22.76 -17.06 1.36
CA LYS A 70 -21.51 -17.48 2.02
C LYS A 70 -21.11 -18.89 1.57
N ASP A 71 -22.03 -19.83 1.60
CA ASP A 71 -21.80 -21.20 1.18
C ASP A 71 -21.43 -21.30 -0.32
N LYS A 72 -22.10 -20.50 -1.15
CA LYS A 72 -21.75 -20.43 -2.57
C LYS A 72 -20.34 -19.86 -2.80
N LEU A 73 -19.98 -18.80 -2.08
CA LEU A 73 -18.67 -18.17 -2.19
C LEU A 73 -17.55 -19.12 -1.78
N SER A 74 -17.73 -19.83 -0.65
CA SER A 74 -16.76 -20.80 -0.14
C SER A 74 -16.54 -22.00 -1.07
N ASN A 75 -17.52 -22.32 -1.92
CA ASN A 75 -17.45 -23.44 -2.86
C ASN A 75 -16.87 -23.03 -4.25
N ILE A 76 -16.53 -21.77 -4.45
CA ILE A 76 -15.90 -21.33 -5.70
C ILE A 76 -14.42 -21.72 -5.69
N GLU A 77 -13.98 -22.42 -6.72
CA GLU A 77 -12.59 -22.77 -6.90
C GLU A 77 -11.73 -21.50 -7.03
N GLY A 78 -10.66 -21.40 -6.23
CA GLY A 78 -9.77 -20.25 -6.19
C GLY A 78 -10.07 -19.24 -5.07
N VAL A 79 -11.20 -19.33 -4.37
CA VAL A 79 -11.47 -18.54 -3.17
C VAL A 79 -10.80 -19.21 -1.95
N ILE A 80 -9.77 -18.59 -1.42
CA ILE A 80 -9.03 -19.10 -0.26
C ILE A 80 -9.73 -18.71 1.05
N SER A 81 -10.12 -17.44 1.16
CA SER A 81 -10.78 -16.87 2.33
C SER A 81 -11.62 -15.65 1.96
N TYR A 82 -12.57 -15.30 2.78
CA TYR A 82 -13.30 -14.04 2.68
C TYR A 82 -13.54 -13.47 4.08
N SER A 83 -13.74 -12.17 4.16
CA SER A 83 -14.06 -11.45 5.38
C SER A 83 -15.15 -10.42 5.12
N GLU A 84 -16.05 -10.25 6.09
CA GLU A 84 -17.09 -9.24 6.03
C GLU A 84 -16.57 -7.94 6.65
N ILE A 85 -16.73 -6.86 5.91
CA ILE A 85 -16.18 -5.57 6.30
C ILE A 85 -17.27 -4.52 6.24
N VAL A 86 -17.29 -3.63 7.22
CA VAL A 86 -18.10 -2.42 7.22
C VAL A 86 -17.17 -1.22 7.18
N GLU A 87 -17.28 -0.41 6.15
CA GLU A 87 -16.49 0.83 6.02
C GLU A 87 -17.41 2.05 6.04
N ASP A 88 -17.09 3.05 6.85
CA ASP A 88 -17.75 4.35 6.82
C ASP A 88 -16.75 5.48 7.10
N ASN A 89 -17.05 6.66 6.54
CA ASN A 89 -16.27 7.86 6.80
C ASN A 89 -16.83 8.57 8.02
N ILE A 90 -16.01 8.75 9.03
CA ILE A 90 -16.37 9.40 10.28
C ILE A 90 -15.47 10.60 10.56
N LEU A 91 -15.92 11.48 11.40
CA LEU A 91 -15.09 12.53 11.98
C LEU A 91 -14.61 12.06 13.35
N MET A 92 -13.34 11.68 13.43
CA MET A 92 -12.72 11.30 14.69
C MET A 92 -12.34 12.56 15.46
N ASN A 93 -12.64 12.57 16.75
CA ASN A 93 -12.29 13.64 17.67
C ASN A 93 -11.40 13.09 18.78
N CYS A 94 -10.30 13.79 19.05
CA CYS A 94 -9.45 13.55 20.21
C CYS A 94 -9.11 14.90 20.82
N GLU A 95 -9.59 15.15 22.04
CA GLU A 95 -9.51 16.46 22.70
C GLU A 95 -10.08 17.58 21.80
N ASP A 96 -9.27 18.57 21.40
CA ASP A 96 -9.66 19.68 20.55
C ASP A 96 -9.31 19.46 19.06
N ARG A 97 -8.88 18.26 18.69
CA ARG A 97 -8.46 17.93 17.32
C ARG A 97 -9.49 17.06 16.62
N TYR A 98 -9.78 17.42 15.38
CA TYR A 98 -10.77 16.73 14.53
C TYR A 98 -10.11 16.29 13.24
N MET A 99 -10.34 15.04 12.84
CA MET A 99 -9.83 14.52 11.58
C MET A 99 -10.86 13.61 10.90
N PRO A 100 -11.19 13.83 9.61
CA PRO A 100 -12.00 12.88 8.86
C PRO A 100 -11.16 11.62 8.59
N VAL A 101 -11.71 10.46 8.97
CA VAL A 101 -11.05 9.16 8.82
C VAL A 101 -12.04 8.14 8.29
N THR A 102 -11.53 7.09 7.63
CA THR A 102 -12.32 5.93 7.26
C THR A 102 -12.19 4.88 8.36
N LEU A 103 -13.32 4.60 9.02
CA LEU A 103 -13.41 3.52 10.01
C LEU A 103 -13.75 2.21 9.28
N LYS A 104 -12.98 1.16 9.58
CA LYS A 104 -13.15 -0.17 9.02
C LYS A 104 -13.45 -1.16 10.14
N GLY A 105 -14.70 -1.60 10.24
CA GLY A 105 -15.08 -2.71 11.09
C GLY A 105 -14.80 -4.04 10.40
N ILE A 106 -14.13 -4.95 11.08
CA ILE A 106 -13.72 -6.25 10.58
C ILE A 106 -14.33 -7.37 11.40
N ASP A 107 -14.50 -8.54 10.80
CA ASP A 107 -14.92 -9.74 11.46
C ASP A 107 -13.73 -10.61 11.94
N GLY A 108 -14.01 -11.70 12.64
CA GLY A 108 -12.99 -12.61 13.15
C GLY A 108 -12.23 -13.40 12.07
N THR A 109 -12.71 -13.37 10.82
CA THR A 109 -12.07 -14.07 9.68
C THR A 109 -11.07 -13.20 8.94
N TYR A 110 -10.94 -11.93 9.34
CA TYR A 110 -9.98 -11.01 8.74
C TYR A 110 -8.54 -11.52 8.89
N PRO A 111 -7.71 -11.47 7.84
CA PRO A 111 -6.36 -12.06 7.83
C PRO A 111 -5.41 -11.30 8.77
N LYS A 112 -5.26 -11.82 9.98
CA LYS A 112 -4.43 -11.21 11.05
C LYS A 112 -2.94 -11.26 10.73
N ASN A 113 -2.45 -12.40 10.23
CA ASN A 113 -1.02 -12.70 10.07
C ASN A 113 -0.27 -11.68 9.19
N ILE A 114 -0.96 -11.15 8.19
CA ILE A 114 -0.34 -10.19 7.27
C ILE A 114 -0.21 -8.82 7.96
N ILE A 115 -1.22 -8.43 8.73
CA ILE A 115 -1.30 -7.10 9.34
C ILE A 115 -0.45 -7.01 10.60
N GLU A 116 -0.34 -8.08 11.37
CA GLU A 116 0.58 -8.15 12.52
C GLU A 116 2.03 -7.87 12.10
N SER A 117 2.41 -8.24 10.87
CA SER A 117 3.75 -7.98 10.36
C SER A 117 4.07 -6.50 10.07
N ILE A 118 3.04 -5.66 9.94
CA ILE A 118 3.18 -4.21 9.68
C ILE A 118 2.84 -3.33 10.89
N LEU A 119 2.42 -3.94 12.01
CA LEU A 119 2.23 -3.21 13.27
C LEU A 119 3.57 -2.66 13.73
N THR A 120 3.60 -1.35 13.97
CA THR A 120 4.81 -0.67 14.48
C THR A 120 4.81 -0.65 16.00
N TYR A 121 3.65 -0.51 16.63
CA TYR A 121 3.46 -0.45 18.08
C TYR A 121 2.15 -1.13 18.47
N GLY A 122 2.13 -1.71 19.68
CA GLY A 122 0.96 -2.37 20.25
C GLY A 122 0.70 -3.76 19.65
N ASP A 123 -0.49 -4.27 19.93
CA ASP A 123 -0.94 -5.58 19.53
C ASP A 123 -2.15 -5.47 18.60
N TRP A 124 -2.48 -6.56 17.90
CA TRP A 124 -3.68 -6.63 17.08
C TRP A 124 -4.93 -6.72 17.95
N LEU A 125 -6.08 -6.38 17.36
CA LEU A 125 -7.38 -6.39 18.02
C LEU A 125 -7.70 -7.75 18.65
N GLU A 126 -8.11 -7.74 19.90
CA GLU A 126 -8.69 -8.89 20.58
C GLU A 126 -10.21 -8.92 20.37
N ALA A 127 -10.77 -10.13 20.26
CA ALA A 127 -12.20 -10.29 20.14
C ALA A 127 -12.91 -9.76 21.40
N ASP A 128 -14.04 -9.10 21.18
CA ASP A 128 -14.93 -8.59 22.24
C ASP A 128 -14.37 -7.42 23.10
N LEU A 129 -13.22 -6.88 22.75
CA LEU A 129 -12.70 -5.65 23.38
C LEU A 129 -12.98 -4.41 22.50
N PRO A 130 -13.29 -3.25 23.10
CA PRO A 130 -13.46 -1.99 22.38
C PRO A 130 -12.08 -1.39 22.02
N GLN A 131 -11.44 -1.97 21.03
CA GLN A 131 -10.10 -1.60 20.59
C GLN A 131 -10.12 -1.08 19.17
N ILE A 132 -9.18 -0.22 18.84
CA ILE A 132 -8.94 0.25 17.47
C ILE A 132 -7.44 0.16 17.14
N VAL A 133 -7.14 -0.17 15.90
CA VAL A 133 -5.80 -0.03 15.32
C VAL A 133 -5.85 1.15 14.37
N SER A 134 -5.01 2.13 14.59
CA SER A 134 -4.97 3.35 13.78
C SER A 134 -3.69 3.45 12.96
N GLY A 135 -3.80 4.07 11.79
CA GLY A 135 -2.61 4.40 11.00
C GLY A 135 -1.76 5.49 11.67
N TRP A 136 -0.46 5.40 11.51
CA TRP A 136 0.51 6.37 12.05
C TRP A 136 0.14 7.84 11.78
N GLY A 137 -0.35 8.16 10.59
CA GLY A 137 -0.77 9.52 10.24
C GLY A 137 -1.92 10.04 11.11
N ILE A 138 -2.88 9.19 11.43
CA ILE A 138 -4.04 9.54 12.27
C ILE A 138 -3.57 9.79 13.71
N THR A 139 -2.80 8.85 14.26
CA THR A 139 -2.25 8.93 15.62
C THR A 139 -1.42 10.19 15.81
N ASN A 140 -0.53 10.49 14.87
CA ASN A 140 0.33 11.69 14.93
C ASN A 140 -0.46 12.99 14.80
N THR A 141 -1.49 13.03 13.94
CA THR A 141 -2.31 14.23 13.73
C THR A 141 -3.21 14.52 14.92
N LEU A 142 -3.85 13.50 15.47
CA LEU A 142 -4.74 13.63 16.62
C LEU A 142 -3.98 13.70 17.95
N GLY A 143 -2.71 13.28 17.99
CA GLY A 143 -1.82 13.42 19.14
C GLY A 143 -2.07 12.40 20.24
N PHE A 144 -2.75 11.29 19.98
CA PHE A 144 -2.87 10.23 20.97
C PHE A 144 -1.73 9.21 20.83
N SER A 145 -1.28 8.71 21.98
CA SER A 145 -0.29 7.64 22.05
C SER A 145 -0.94 6.28 22.32
N THR A 146 -0.20 5.22 22.11
CA THR A 146 -0.64 3.82 22.32
C THR A 146 -1.05 3.52 23.77
N TYR A 147 -0.87 4.44 24.70
CA TYR A 147 -1.17 4.27 26.12
C TYR A 147 -2.38 5.10 26.62
N ASP A 148 -3.03 5.85 25.73
CA ASP A 148 -4.11 6.78 26.10
C ASP A 148 -5.51 6.23 25.80
N ILE A 149 -5.64 4.91 25.60
CA ILE A 149 -6.91 4.23 25.28
C ILE A 149 -7.23 3.19 26.34
#